data_b8dde029239f70ca195dda2f482c4bea
#
_entry.id   b8dde029239f70ca195dda2f482c4bea
#
_cell.length_a   1.000
_cell.length_b   1.000
_cell.length_c   1.000
_cell.angle_alpha   90.00
_cell.angle_beta   90.00
_cell.angle_gamma   90.00
#
_symmetry.space_group_name_H-M   'P 1'
#
loop_
_entity.id
_entity.type
_entity.pdbx_description
1 polymer ?
#
loop_
_entity_poly.entity_id
_entity_poly.type
_entity_poly.pdbx_seq_one_letter_code
_entity_poly.pdbx_strand_id
1 'polypeptide(L)'
;PHPSGLGSALTHPSITTDYSEALLEFITPVSASIAETERALQNLHLYTVRQLDGELLWNASMPCIVHGDAGIPIAQFGTSNVGQMKRIYRNGLSVRYGRKMQAIAGIHYNFSLHGSFWAEANKLAGNLKSTQALQTDGYLALIRNFFSRVWLLMYLIGASPAVCASFVQGNPSHPLSLIHI
;
A
#
# COMPACT_ATOMS: atom_id res chain seq x y z
N PRO A 1 17.18 -9.46 3.38
CA PRO A 1 17.51 -8.19 2.73
C PRO A 1 16.83 -8.08 1.37
N HIS A 2 16.70 -6.86 0.85
CA HIS A 2 16.16 -6.63 -0.50
C HIS A 2 17.03 -7.39 -1.53
N PRO A 3 16.45 -8.22 -2.41
CA PRO A 3 17.21 -9.02 -3.36
C PRO A 3 18.05 -8.14 -4.31
N SER A 4 19.35 -8.40 -4.40
CA SER A 4 20.27 -7.58 -5.21
C SER A 4 19.91 -7.53 -6.70
N GLY A 5 19.34 -8.61 -7.23
CA GLY A 5 18.86 -8.68 -8.62
C GLY A 5 17.70 -7.76 -8.95
N LEU A 6 17.01 -7.22 -7.95
CA LEU A 6 15.93 -6.25 -8.13
C LEU A 6 16.42 -4.80 -8.24
N GLY A 7 17.72 -4.57 -8.04
CA GLY A 7 18.29 -3.24 -8.04
C GLY A 7 18.06 -2.47 -6.73
N SER A 8 18.09 -1.15 -6.79
CA SER A 8 17.98 -0.30 -5.60
C SER A 8 16.53 0.00 -5.23
N ALA A 9 16.10 -0.40 -4.04
CA ALA A 9 14.78 -0.06 -3.49
C ALA A 9 14.52 1.46 -3.39
N LEU A 10 15.57 2.28 -3.38
CA LEU A 10 15.47 3.74 -3.35
C LEU A 10 15.14 4.34 -4.71
N THR A 11 15.68 3.78 -5.78
CA THR A 11 15.68 4.43 -7.12
C THR A 11 14.94 3.63 -8.19
N HIS A 12 14.58 2.37 -7.93
CA HIS A 12 13.81 1.59 -8.89
C HIS A 12 12.37 2.16 -9.00
N PRO A 13 11.86 2.43 -10.22
CA PRO A 13 10.59 3.13 -10.40
C PRO A 13 9.36 2.29 -10.00
N SER A 14 9.47 0.97 -10.02
CA SER A 14 8.34 0.06 -9.86
C SER A 14 8.51 -1.00 -8.77
N ILE A 15 9.69 -1.14 -8.19
CA ILE A 15 9.95 -2.11 -7.12
C ILE A 15 10.71 -1.41 -6.00
N THR A 16 10.08 -1.32 -4.85
CA THR A 16 10.68 -0.74 -3.64
C THR A 16 10.47 -1.67 -2.45
N THR A 17 10.83 -1.19 -1.29
CA THR A 17 10.60 -1.87 -0.01
C THR A 17 9.66 -1.00 0.81
N ASP A 18 8.60 -1.58 1.34
CA ASP A 18 7.68 -0.86 2.21
C ASP A 18 8.32 -0.63 3.58
N TYR A 19 7.78 -1.18 4.65
CA TYR A 19 8.27 -0.94 6.00
C TYR A 19 9.50 -1.78 6.34
N SER A 20 9.45 -3.09 6.08
CA SER A 20 10.53 -4.01 6.41
C SER A 20 11.33 -4.43 5.18
N GLU A 21 12.58 -4.81 5.39
CA GLU A 21 13.47 -5.31 4.34
C GLU A 21 12.90 -6.49 3.54
N ALA A 22 12.06 -7.30 4.16
CA ALA A 22 11.43 -8.45 3.53
C ALA A 22 10.09 -8.14 2.86
N LEU A 23 9.59 -6.90 2.98
CA LEU A 23 8.30 -6.49 2.45
C LEU A 23 8.49 -5.71 1.15
N LEU A 24 8.43 -6.41 0.03
CA LEU A 24 8.49 -5.76 -1.29
C LEU A 24 7.19 -5.03 -1.60
N GLU A 25 7.33 -3.87 -2.22
CA GLU A 25 6.21 -3.06 -2.71
C GLU A 25 6.34 -2.88 -4.22
N PHE A 26 5.28 -3.22 -4.94
CA PHE A 26 5.19 -3.06 -6.39
C PHE A 26 4.36 -1.84 -6.76
N ILE A 27 4.88 -1.04 -7.67
CA ILE A 27 4.25 0.20 -8.14
C ILE A 27 3.99 0.05 -9.63
N THR A 28 2.72 -0.07 -10.01
CA THR A 28 2.32 -0.11 -11.42
C THR A 28 2.32 1.30 -12.02
N PRO A 29 2.57 1.43 -13.33
CA PRO A 29 2.36 2.69 -14.01
C PRO A 29 0.86 3.08 -14.00
N VAL A 30 0.59 4.36 -14.21
CA VAL A 30 -0.78 4.85 -14.44
C VAL A 30 -1.27 4.28 -15.78
N SER A 31 -2.48 3.73 -15.79
CA SER A 31 -3.09 3.13 -16.96
C SER A 31 -4.57 3.53 -17.05
N ALA A 32 -5.10 3.60 -18.25
CA ALA A 32 -6.54 3.78 -18.50
C ALA A 32 -7.30 2.45 -18.59
N SER A 33 -6.60 1.31 -18.48
CA SER A 33 -7.16 -0.02 -18.66
C SER A 33 -6.80 -0.93 -17.48
N ILE A 34 -7.80 -1.63 -16.94
CA ILE A 34 -7.61 -2.65 -15.89
C ILE A 34 -6.66 -3.74 -16.40
N ALA A 35 -6.84 -4.20 -17.63
CA ALA A 35 -6.02 -5.26 -18.21
C ALA A 35 -4.53 -4.87 -18.37
N GLU A 36 -4.24 -3.59 -18.65
CA GLU A 36 -2.87 -3.09 -18.70
C GLU A 36 -2.25 -3.02 -17.31
N THR A 37 -3.00 -2.53 -16.30
CA THR A 37 -2.55 -2.49 -14.91
C THR A 37 -2.25 -3.90 -14.39
N GLU A 38 -3.15 -4.85 -14.64
CA GLU A 38 -2.97 -6.25 -14.27
C GLU A 38 -1.75 -6.87 -14.93
N ARG A 39 -1.57 -6.64 -16.23
CA ARG A 39 -0.39 -7.12 -16.97
C ARG A 39 0.91 -6.53 -16.43
N ALA A 40 0.92 -5.24 -16.11
CA ALA A 40 2.07 -4.60 -15.50
C ALA A 40 2.41 -5.24 -14.15
N LEU A 41 1.41 -5.48 -13.31
CA LEU A 41 1.59 -6.15 -12.01
C LEU A 41 2.09 -7.58 -12.18
N GLN A 42 1.52 -8.36 -13.10
CA GLN A 42 1.98 -9.71 -13.41
C GLN A 42 3.45 -9.73 -13.87
N ASN A 43 3.85 -8.79 -14.72
CA ASN A 43 5.23 -8.66 -15.17
C ASN A 43 6.19 -8.35 -14.01
N LEU A 44 5.79 -7.48 -13.06
CA LEU A 44 6.57 -7.19 -11.86
C LEU A 44 6.74 -8.44 -10.99
N HIS A 45 5.67 -9.19 -10.76
CA HIS A 45 5.75 -10.47 -10.05
C HIS A 45 6.68 -11.46 -10.74
N LEU A 46 6.50 -11.66 -12.05
CA LEU A 46 7.31 -12.58 -12.82
C LEU A 46 8.80 -12.20 -12.83
N TYR A 47 9.09 -10.91 -12.99
CA TYR A 47 10.45 -10.39 -12.90
C TYR A 47 11.04 -10.67 -11.52
N THR A 48 10.29 -10.33 -10.47
CA THR A 48 10.75 -10.53 -9.08
C THR A 48 11.03 -11.99 -8.77
N VAL A 49 10.09 -12.88 -9.08
CA VAL A 49 10.25 -14.33 -8.80
C VAL A 49 11.51 -14.90 -9.48
N ARG A 50 11.86 -14.41 -10.66
CA ARG A 50 13.09 -14.83 -11.36
C ARG A 50 14.39 -14.34 -10.69
N GLN A 51 14.31 -13.33 -9.82
CA GLN A 51 15.46 -12.79 -9.09
C GLN A 51 15.57 -13.31 -7.67
N LEU A 52 14.58 -14.10 -7.22
CA LEU A 52 14.62 -14.73 -5.90
C LEU A 52 15.47 -16.01 -5.97
N ASP A 53 16.44 -16.10 -5.10
CA ASP A 53 17.33 -17.28 -4.98
C ASP A 53 16.78 -18.23 -3.91
N GLY A 54 15.85 -19.10 -4.30
CA GLY A 54 15.20 -20.07 -3.42
C GLY A 54 14.18 -19.48 -2.44
N GLU A 55 13.99 -18.17 -2.44
CA GLU A 55 12.96 -17.50 -1.65
C GLU A 55 11.61 -17.53 -2.37
N LEU A 56 10.53 -17.39 -1.62
CA LEU A 56 9.17 -17.34 -2.14
C LEU A 56 8.49 -16.03 -1.75
N LEU A 57 7.64 -15.52 -2.63
CA LEU A 57 6.74 -14.43 -2.27
C LEU A 57 5.57 -14.99 -1.45
N TRP A 58 5.39 -14.42 -0.25
CA TRP A 58 4.21 -14.67 0.56
C TRP A 58 3.11 -13.68 0.16
N ASN A 59 2.06 -14.19 -0.47
CA ASN A 59 1.00 -13.37 -1.05
C ASN A 59 -0.20 -13.11 -0.13
N ALA A 60 -0.12 -13.49 1.14
CA ALA A 60 -1.12 -13.10 2.13
C ALA A 60 -0.74 -11.77 2.79
N SER A 61 -1.74 -10.98 3.18
CA SER A 61 -1.53 -9.65 3.76
C SER A 61 -0.72 -9.64 5.05
N MET A 62 -0.72 -10.75 5.79
CA MET A 62 -0.03 -10.88 7.07
C MET A 62 1.00 -12.00 7.01
N PRO A 63 2.22 -11.81 7.54
CA PRO A 63 3.17 -12.92 7.69
C PRO A 63 2.62 -13.96 8.66
N CYS A 64 2.94 -15.24 8.42
CA CYS A 64 2.37 -16.35 9.18
C CYS A 64 2.83 -16.37 10.64
N ILE A 65 4.12 -16.11 10.88
CA ILE A 65 4.72 -16.11 12.22
C ILE A 65 5.61 -14.88 12.38
N VAL A 66 5.38 -14.11 13.45
CA VAL A 66 6.18 -12.94 13.80
C VAL A 66 6.78 -13.15 15.18
N HIS A 67 8.12 -13.17 15.25
CA HIS A 67 8.87 -13.31 16.50
C HIS A 67 9.16 -11.96 17.17
N GLY A 68 8.11 -11.27 17.58
CA GLY A 68 8.22 -9.94 18.19
C GLY A 68 8.70 -8.86 17.22
N ASP A 69 8.86 -7.65 17.71
CA ASP A 69 9.30 -6.50 16.91
C ASP A 69 10.72 -6.65 16.38
N ALA A 70 11.59 -7.36 17.11
CA ALA A 70 12.97 -7.62 16.70
C ALA A 70 13.08 -8.49 15.43
N GLY A 71 12.08 -9.35 15.18
CA GLY A 71 12.01 -10.18 13.98
C GLY A 71 11.60 -9.42 12.71
N ILE A 72 11.32 -8.11 12.80
CA ILE A 72 10.91 -7.28 11.66
C ILE A 72 11.99 -6.21 11.42
N PRO A 73 13.00 -6.49 10.56
CA PRO A 73 14.05 -5.53 10.25
C PRO A 73 13.49 -4.36 9.43
N ILE A 74 13.77 -3.15 9.87
CA ILE A 74 13.34 -1.93 9.16
C ILE A 74 14.13 -1.79 7.86
N ALA A 75 13.44 -1.46 6.77
CA ALA A 75 14.00 -1.27 5.45
C ALA A 75 15.15 -0.25 5.42
N GLN A 76 16.21 -0.59 4.70
CA GLN A 76 17.41 0.22 4.54
C GLN A 76 17.48 0.76 3.11
N PHE A 77 17.74 2.05 2.97
CA PHE A 77 17.76 2.74 1.67
C PHE A 77 19.11 3.39 1.38
N GLY A 78 20.17 2.92 2.05
CA GLY A 78 21.52 3.46 1.93
C GLY A 78 21.76 4.72 2.78
N THR A 79 22.90 5.37 2.53
CA THR A 79 23.44 6.46 3.36
C THR A 79 23.12 7.87 2.87
N SER A 80 22.45 8.00 1.70
CA SER A 80 22.03 9.30 1.18
C SER A 80 21.02 9.97 2.10
N ASN A 81 20.88 11.29 2.01
CA ASN A 81 19.91 12.05 2.82
C ASN A 81 18.47 11.51 2.67
N VAL A 82 18.06 11.18 1.45
CA VAL A 82 16.74 10.61 1.16
C VAL A 82 16.61 9.22 1.78
N GLY A 83 17.63 8.37 1.68
CA GLY A 83 17.65 7.04 2.31
C GLY A 83 17.56 7.13 3.83
N GLN A 84 18.32 8.03 4.44
CA GLN A 84 18.26 8.27 5.89
C GLN A 84 16.90 8.81 6.33
N MET A 85 16.31 9.74 5.58
CA MET A 85 14.96 10.25 5.86
C MET A 85 13.92 9.13 5.85
N LYS A 86 13.95 8.25 4.84
CA LYS A 86 13.05 7.08 4.78
C LYS A 86 13.22 6.15 5.98
N ARG A 87 14.46 5.93 6.43
CA ARG A 87 14.76 5.12 7.62
C ARG A 87 14.25 5.77 8.91
N ILE A 88 14.51 7.08 9.09
CA ILE A 88 14.06 7.84 10.28
C ILE A 88 12.54 7.84 10.36
N TYR A 89 11.85 8.04 9.24
CA TYR A 89 10.40 7.97 9.18
C TYR A 89 9.88 6.61 9.67
N ARG A 90 10.45 5.50 9.18
CA ARG A 90 10.06 4.14 9.61
C ARG A 90 10.38 3.84 11.07
N ASN A 91 11.48 4.38 11.58
CA ASN A 91 11.77 4.33 13.02
C ASN A 91 10.68 5.06 13.82
N GLY A 92 10.22 6.22 13.36
CA GLY A 92 9.11 6.93 13.96
C GLY A 92 7.81 6.12 14.00
N LEU A 93 7.49 5.41 12.91
CA LEU A 93 6.35 4.48 12.86
C LEU A 93 6.51 3.33 13.86
N SER A 94 7.74 2.77 13.98
CA SER A 94 8.05 1.73 14.97
C SER A 94 7.74 2.17 16.40
N VAL A 95 8.15 3.38 16.77
CA VAL A 95 7.92 3.93 18.10
C VAL A 95 6.44 4.20 18.35
N ARG A 96 5.73 4.68 17.33
CA ARG A 96 4.30 5.09 17.49
C ARG A 96 3.34 3.91 17.47
N TYR A 97 3.56 2.93 16.60
CA TYR A 97 2.59 1.86 16.30
C TYR A 97 3.11 0.44 16.55
N GLY A 98 4.43 0.28 16.80
CA GLY A 98 5.09 -1.02 16.83
C GLY A 98 5.38 -1.56 15.43
N ARG A 99 6.38 -2.45 15.32
CA ARG A 99 6.80 -3.02 14.04
C ARG A 99 5.83 -4.08 13.52
N LYS A 100 5.17 -4.83 14.41
CA LYS A 100 4.22 -5.88 14.03
C LYS A 100 3.11 -5.33 13.14
N MET A 101 2.50 -4.20 13.51
CA MET A 101 1.42 -3.58 12.72
C MET A 101 1.90 -3.12 11.35
N GLN A 102 3.16 -2.75 11.22
CA GLN A 102 3.75 -2.32 9.96
C GLN A 102 4.17 -3.50 9.05
N ALA A 103 4.09 -4.74 9.53
CA ALA A 103 4.36 -5.93 8.73
C ALA A 103 3.11 -6.42 7.95
N ILE A 104 1.99 -5.76 8.12
CA ILE A 104 0.76 -6.04 7.36
C ILE A 104 0.85 -5.32 6.02
N ALA A 105 0.74 -6.08 4.94
CA ALA A 105 0.74 -5.58 3.58
C ALA A 105 -0.69 -5.34 3.08
N GLY A 106 -0.88 -4.32 2.27
CA GLY A 106 -2.16 -4.02 1.62
C GLY A 106 -2.01 -3.82 0.11
N ILE A 107 -3.14 -3.84 -0.59
CA ILE A 107 -3.22 -3.43 -1.99
C ILE A 107 -3.81 -2.02 -2.01
N HIS A 108 -3.03 -1.06 -2.51
CA HIS A 108 -3.49 0.31 -2.72
C HIS A 108 -3.99 0.46 -4.16
N TYR A 109 -5.24 0.82 -4.31
CA TYR A 109 -5.84 1.10 -5.60
C TYR A 109 -6.03 2.61 -5.75
N ASN A 110 -5.21 3.22 -6.60
CA ASN A 110 -5.29 4.65 -6.88
C ASN A 110 -6.18 4.90 -8.09
N PHE A 111 -7.25 5.63 -7.91
CA PHE A 111 -8.23 5.95 -8.96
C PHE A 111 -8.33 7.45 -9.20
N SER A 112 -8.34 7.85 -10.47
CA SER A 112 -8.60 9.23 -10.87
C SER A 112 -9.37 9.28 -12.17
N LEU A 113 -10.16 10.33 -12.35
CA LEU A 113 -10.84 10.62 -13.60
C LEU A 113 -9.95 11.50 -14.49
N HIS A 114 -9.96 11.25 -15.78
CA HIS A 114 -9.19 12.05 -16.74
C HIS A 114 -9.63 13.52 -16.71
N GLY A 115 -8.70 14.44 -16.97
CA GLY A 115 -8.97 15.88 -16.94
C GLY A 115 -10.10 16.34 -17.86
N SER A 116 -10.27 15.68 -19.01
CA SER A 116 -11.38 15.97 -19.94
C SER A 116 -12.77 15.72 -19.35
N PHE A 117 -12.91 14.73 -18.46
CA PHE A 117 -14.16 14.51 -17.73
C PHE A 117 -14.58 15.75 -16.94
N TRP A 118 -13.64 16.35 -16.22
CA TRP A 118 -13.91 17.53 -15.40
C TRP A 118 -14.20 18.77 -16.24
N ALA A 119 -13.51 18.91 -17.37
CA ALA A 119 -13.78 20.01 -18.30
C ALA A 119 -15.20 19.92 -18.88
N GLU A 120 -15.62 18.73 -19.29
CA GLU A 120 -16.97 18.50 -19.81
C GLU A 120 -18.05 18.64 -18.73
N ALA A 121 -17.82 18.08 -17.55
CA ALA A 121 -18.71 18.25 -16.41
C ALA A 121 -18.90 19.73 -16.03
N ASN A 122 -17.84 20.54 -16.12
CA ASN A 122 -17.93 21.98 -15.86
C ASN A 122 -18.77 22.71 -16.90
N LYS A 123 -18.65 22.36 -18.19
CA LYS A 123 -19.51 22.90 -19.25
C LYS A 123 -20.99 22.57 -19.00
N LEU A 124 -21.28 21.29 -18.67
CA LEU A 124 -22.65 20.85 -18.37
C LEU A 124 -23.21 21.55 -17.13
N ALA A 125 -22.39 21.90 -16.18
CA ALA A 125 -22.73 22.68 -15.00
C ALA A 125 -22.85 24.20 -15.28
N GLY A 126 -22.69 24.64 -16.51
CA GLY A 126 -22.80 26.06 -16.90
C GLY A 126 -21.55 26.90 -16.56
N ASN A 127 -20.37 26.28 -16.36
CA ASN A 127 -19.10 26.95 -16.02
C ASN A 127 -19.21 27.86 -14.77
N LEU A 128 -20.01 27.46 -13.79
CA LEU A 128 -20.23 28.22 -12.55
C LEU A 128 -19.01 28.28 -11.64
N LYS A 129 -18.06 27.37 -11.81
CA LYS A 129 -16.84 27.25 -11.02
C LYS A 129 -15.62 27.10 -11.92
N SER A 130 -14.42 27.29 -11.37
CA SER A 130 -13.23 26.83 -12.06
C SER A 130 -13.22 25.29 -12.14
N THR A 131 -12.64 24.73 -13.19
CA THR A 131 -12.52 23.27 -13.35
C THR A 131 -11.83 22.63 -12.14
N GLN A 132 -10.82 23.28 -11.57
CA GLN A 132 -10.13 22.82 -10.36
C GLN A 132 -11.07 22.76 -9.15
N ALA A 133 -11.90 23.76 -8.92
CA ALA A 133 -12.85 23.79 -7.82
C ALA A 133 -13.91 22.69 -7.98
N LEU A 134 -14.43 22.50 -9.21
CA LEU A 134 -15.38 21.43 -9.52
C LEU A 134 -14.75 20.05 -9.30
N GLN A 135 -13.52 19.85 -9.72
CA GLN A 135 -12.77 18.61 -9.50
C GLN A 135 -12.62 18.30 -8.01
N THR A 136 -12.23 19.29 -7.21
CA THR A 136 -12.09 19.14 -5.76
C THR A 136 -13.42 18.76 -5.11
N ASP A 137 -14.49 19.48 -5.41
CA ASP A 137 -15.82 19.18 -4.90
C ASP A 137 -16.31 17.79 -5.33
N GLY A 138 -16.03 17.40 -6.57
CA GLY A 138 -16.39 16.11 -7.12
C GLY A 138 -15.68 14.95 -6.43
N TYR A 139 -14.38 15.05 -6.19
CA TYR A 139 -13.65 14.03 -5.45
C TYR A 139 -14.07 13.96 -3.98
N LEU A 140 -14.30 15.07 -3.31
CA LEU A 140 -14.82 15.06 -1.96
C LEU A 140 -16.22 14.43 -1.88
N ALA A 141 -17.08 14.66 -2.88
CA ALA A 141 -18.38 14.00 -2.98
C ALA A 141 -18.24 12.50 -3.22
N LEU A 142 -17.30 12.10 -4.10
CA LEU A 142 -16.98 10.68 -4.35
C LEU A 142 -16.56 9.98 -3.08
N ILE A 143 -15.65 10.58 -2.31
CA ILE A 143 -15.17 10.04 -1.02
C ILE A 143 -16.35 9.86 -0.05
N ARG A 144 -17.19 10.86 0.14
CA ARG A 144 -18.37 10.74 1.01
C ARG A 144 -19.32 9.63 0.57
N ASN A 145 -19.58 9.52 -0.73
CA ASN A 145 -20.43 8.48 -1.28
C ASN A 145 -19.81 7.09 -1.17
N PHE A 146 -18.50 6.99 -1.32
CA PHE A 146 -17.75 5.75 -1.10
C PHE A 146 -17.90 5.29 0.35
N PHE A 147 -17.62 6.15 1.32
CA PHE A 147 -17.74 5.81 2.74
C PHE A 147 -19.15 5.39 3.14
N SER A 148 -20.17 5.97 2.56
CA SER A 148 -21.56 5.56 2.83
C SER A 148 -21.89 4.13 2.35
N ARG A 149 -21.07 3.57 1.45
CA ARG A 149 -21.26 2.25 0.84
C ARG A 149 -20.09 1.27 1.09
N VAL A 150 -19.08 1.67 1.82
CA VAL A 150 -17.87 0.85 2.06
C VAL A 150 -18.20 -0.47 2.75
N TRP A 151 -19.26 -0.52 3.55
CA TRP A 151 -19.72 -1.74 4.21
C TRP A 151 -20.01 -2.88 3.23
N LEU A 152 -20.51 -2.56 2.04
CA LEU A 152 -20.74 -3.56 1.00
C LEU A 152 -19.44 -4.15 0.45
N LEU A 153 -18.44 -3.29 0.22
CA LEU A 153 -17.11 -3.74 -0.22
C LEU A 153 -16.45 -4.59 0.87
N MET A 154 -16.54 -4.18 2.13
CA MET A 154 -16.01 -4.96 3.24
C MET A 154 -16.73 -6.30 3.39
N TYR A 155 -18.03 -6.36 3.17
CA TYR A 155 -18.79 -7.60 3.19
C TYR A 155 -18.37 -8.56 2.07
N LEU A 156 -18.15 -8.05 0.84
CA LEU A 156 -17.86 -8.88 -0.33
C LEU A 156 -16.37 -9.29 -0.42
N ILE A 157 -15.46 -8.40 -0.08
CA ILE A 157 -14.02 -8.58 -0.33
C ILE A 157 -13.13 -8.17 0.84
N GLY A 158 -13.72 -7.81 1.99
CA GLY A 158 -12.98 -7.40 3.17
C GLY A 158 -12.18 -8.54 3.79
N ALA A 159 -11.10 -8.20 4.48
CA ALA A 159 -10.28 -9.17 5.20
C ALA A 159 -11.06 -9.78 6.37
N SER A 160 -10.73 -11.03 6.71
CA SER A 160 -11.21 -11.67 7.93
C SER A 160 -10.81 -10.86 9.17
N PRO A 161 -11.69 -10.77 10.20
CA PRO A 161 -11.32 -10.18 11.48
C PRO A 161 -10.35 -11.08 12.29
N ALA A 162 -10.09 -12.30 11.81
CA ALA A 162 -9.14 -13.20 12.45
C ALA A 162 -7.70 -12.78 12.13
N VAL A 163 -6.87 -12.68 13.15
CA VAL A 163 -5.42 -12.43 13.03
C VAL A 163 -4.65 -13.60 13.63
N CYS A 164 -3.43 -13.82 13.12
CA CYS A 164 -2.54 -14.83 13.68
C CYS A 164 -2.20 -14.46 15.14
N ALA A 165 -2.20 -15.45 16.02
CA ALA A 165 -1.93 -15.27 17.46
C ALA A 165 -0.60 -14.54 17.73
N SER A 166 0.40 -14.70 16.86
CA SER A 166 1.68 -13.99 16.95
C SER A 166 1.57 -12.46 16.93
N PHE A 167 0.51 -11.91 16.30
CA PHE A 167 0.26 -10.46 16.25
C PHE A 167 -0.32 -9.91 17.57
N VAL A 168 -1.05 -10.72 18.31
CA VAL A 168 -1.72 -10.30 19.55
C VAL A 168 -0.96 -10.71 20.82
N GLN A 169 0.11 -11.49 20.68
CA GLN A 169 0.97 -11.86 21.81
C GLN A 169 1.59 -10.64 22.46
N GLY A 170 1.43 -10.51 23.79
CA GLY A 170 1.97 -9.41 24.58
C GLY A 170 1.04 -8.21 24.77
N ASN A 171 -0.19 -8.27 24.25
CA ASN A 171 -1.20 -7.23 24.50
C ASN A 171 -2.47 -7.84 25.09
N PRO A 172 -2.54 -8.05 26.41
CA PRO A 172 -3.67 -8.75 27.07
C PRO A 172 -4.98 -7.96 27.06
N SER A 173 -4.95 -6.65 26.80
CA SER A 173 -6.11 -5.77 26.86
C SER A 173 -6.96 -5.73 25.59
N HIS A 174 -6.48 -6.26 24.47
CA HIS A 174 -7.23 -6.27 23.20
C HIS A 174 -7.10 -7.64 22.50
N PRO A 175 -7.87 -8.65 22.90
CA PRO A 175 -7.84 -9.97 22.27
C PRO A 175 -8.31 -9.96 20.80
N LEU A 176 -8.99 -8.90 20.40
CA LEU A 176 -9.41 -8.63 19.02
C LEU A 176 -9.09 -7.18 18.72
N SER A 177 -7.95 -6.92 18.14
CA SER A 177 -7.69 -5.64 17.49
C SER A 177 -8.59 -5.57 16.27
N LEU A 178 -9.73 -4.92 16.40
CA LEU A 178 -10.46 -4.40 15.25
C LEU A 178 -9.54 -3.37 14.61
N ILE A 179 -9.00 -3.71 13.47
CA ILE A 179 -8.32 -2.74 12.62
C ILE A 179 -9.40 -1.77 12.17
N HIS A 180 -9.47 -0.62 12.81
CA HIS A 180 -10.21 0.50 12.28
C HIS A 180 -9.39 1.05 11.11
N ILE A 181 -9.75 0.65 9.91
CA ILE A 181 -9.32 1.28 8.67
C ILE A 181 -10.15 2.54 8.46
#